data_e9faf0d7ca912ec7ef5f589190744a03
#
_entry.id   e9faf0d7ca912ec7ef5f589190744a03
#
_cell.length_a   1.000
_cell.length_b   1.000
_cell.length_c   1.000
_cell.angle_alpha   90.00
_cell.angle_beta   90.00
_cell.angle_gamma   90.00
#
_symmetry.space_group_name_H-M   'P 1'
#
loop_
_entity.id
_entity.type
_entity.pdbx_description
1 polymer ?
#
loop_
_entity_poly.entity_id
_entity_poly.type
_entity_poly.pdbx_seq_one_letter_code
_entity_poly.pdbx_strand_id
1 'polypeptide(L)'
;EMIKEVGYVNGIENYSRYFDKRKPGEKPYSLLDFFKFKYGDNFLVVIDESHMTVSQIRGMYNGDYARKKVLTDFGFRLKSAFDNRPLKFEEFYNIPSKFIYVSATPAEWEVELSKQEAMQRTDPYNGVTEQLVRPTGITDPEIEIRPAKDEIPDLIKELERRAEKKQKTLVTTLTKKNAEELASYLKDKKVRAEYLHSDIITLERSTILENLRKGDYDVLIGVNLLREGLDLPEVFLVAILDADKEGFLRSRTSLIQTMGRAARNTSGSVILYADTITNSMKLAIDEINRRRIYQKEYNIKHNITPVTIYKPIREKIVEATETDILNDKRLIAYDESIVAEIDPDSYTAIDKKKLIKKLEREMKTQAEQMNFELAIAIRDKIKQIKS
;
A
#
# COMPACT_ATOMS: atom_id res chain seq x y z
N GLU A 1 -17.71 31.80 -10.15
CA GLU A 1 -18.27 31.27 -8.89
C GLU A 1 -17.39 30.15 -8.33
N MET A 2 -17.22 28.99 -8.96
CA MET A 2 -16.40 27.87 -8.47
C MET A 2 -14.99 28.27 -8.01
N ILE A 3 -14.27 29.14 -8.73
CA ILE A 3 -12.94 29.61 -8.31
C ILE A 3 -12.99 30.40 -6.99
N LYS A 4 -14.05 31.17 -6.77
CA LYS A 4 -14.23 31.97 -5.54
C LYS A 4 -14.58 31.09 -4.34
N GLU A 5 -15.36 30.04 -4.55
CA GLU A 5 -15.87 29.16 -3.48
C GLU A 5 -14.91 28.02 -3.16
N VAL A 6 -14.34 27.40 -4.18
CA VAL A 6 -13.56 26.15 -4.06
C VAL A 6 -12.07 26.34 -4.40
N GLY A 7 -11.70 27.47 -5.00
CA GLY A 7 -10.32 27.79 -5.38
C GLY A 7 -9.86 27.19 -6.71
N TYR A 8 -10.67 26.36 -7.37
CA TYR A 8 -10.37 25.79 -8.67
C TYR A 8 -11.65 25.49 -9.46
N VAL A 9 -11.50 25.14 -10.73
CA VAL A 9 -12.58 24.64 -11.61
C VAL A 9 -12.15 23.33 -12.28
N ASN A 10 -13.11 22.56 -12.74
CA ASN A 10 -12.85 21.31 -13.45
C ASN A 10 -11.92 21.55 -14.65
N GLY A 11 -10.97 20.63 -14.85
CA GLY A 11 -9.98 20.76 -15.94
C GLY A 11 -8.87 21.78 -15.69
N ILE A 12 -8.57 22.12 -14.40
CA ILE A 12 -7.51 23.04 -13.97
C ILE A 12 -6.16 22.74 -14.65
N GLU A 13 -5.88 21.49 -14.97
CA GLU A 13 -4.64 21.08 -15.65
C GLU A 13 -4.46 21.75 -17.02
N ASN A 14 -5.54 22.12 -17.70
CA ASN A 14 -5.49 22.76 -19.01
C ASN A 14 -5.05 24.24 -18.96
N TYR A 15 -5.24 24.91 -17.82
CA TYR A 15 -5.04 26.35 -17.72
C TYR A 15 -4.26 26.82 -16.47
N SER A 16 -3.84 25.91 -15.58
CA SER A 16 -3.12 26.25 -14.35
C SER A 16 -1.90 27.15 -14.59
N ARG A 17 -1.10 26.87 -15.62
CA ARG A 17 0.09 27.65 -15.92
C ARG A 17 -0.20 29.12 -16.25
N TYR A 18 -1.40 29.42 -16.77
CA TYR A 18 -1.78 30.80 -17.11
C TYR A 18 -2.08 31.64 -15.85
N PHE A 19 -2.57 31.00 -14.78
CA PHE A 19 -2.73 31.64 -13.48
C PHE A 19 -1.37 31.99 -12.85
N ASP A 20 -0.43 31.06 -12.93
CA ASP A 20 0.91 31.22 -12.38
C ASP A 20 1.81 32.09 -13.27
N LYS A 21 1.37 32.43 -14.50
CA LYS A 21 2.14 33.15 -15.53
C LYS A 21 3.45 32.43 -15.91
N ARG A 22 3.49 31.09 -15.77
CA ARG A 22 4.65 30.27 -16.14
C ARG A 22 4.75 30.14 -17.66
N LYS A 23 5.97 30.03 -18.16
CA LYS A 23 6.25 29.71 -19.56
C LYS A 23 5.97 28.22 -19.83
N PRO A 24 5.74 27.84 -21.11
CA PRO A 24 5.66 26.44 -21.51
C PRO A 24 6.92 25.67 -21.05
N GLY A 25 6.70 24.50 -20.40
CA GLY A 25 7.78 23.64 -19.93
C GLY A 25 8.37 23.99 -18.56
N GLU A 26 8.07 25.17 -18.01
CA GLU A 26 8.51 25.52 -16.65
C GLU A 26 7.89 24.59 -15.61
N LYS A 27 8.67 24.27 -14.57
CA LYS A 27 8.20 23.44 -13.49
C LYS A 27 7.02 24.10 -12.73
N PRO A 28 6.04 23.35 -12.27
CA PRO A 28 5.00 23.90 -11.40
C PRO A 28 5.58 24.21 -10.01
N TYR A 29 4.94 25.14 -9.31
CA TYR A 29 5.22 25.35 -7.90
C TYR A 29 4.73 24.18 -7.06
N SER A 30 5.54 23.77 -6.11
CA SER A 30 5.27 22.69 -5.17
C SER A 30 5.34 23.20 -3.74
N LEU A 31 4.91 22.39 -2.78
CA LEU A 31 5.07 22.71 -1.36
C LEU A 31 6.54 23.04 -0.99
N LEU A 32 7.49 22.35 -1.59
CA LEU A 32 8.93 22.59 -1.34
C LEU A 32 9.38 23.99 -1.79
N ASP A 33 8.77 24.54 -2.85
CA ASP A 33 9.08 25.89 -3.31
C ASP A 33 8.67 26.95 -2.26
N PHE A 34 7.59 26.75 -1.52
CA PHE A 34 7.20 27.64 -0.41
C PHE A 34 8.20 27.60 0.74
N PHE A 35 8.74 26.41 1.06
CA PHE A 35 9.82 26.30 2.04
C PHE A 35 11.08 27.01 1.54
N LYS A 36 11.45 26.78 0.28
CA LYS A 36 12.61 27.43 -0.36
C LYS A 36 12.47 28.95 -0.36
N PHE A 37 11.27 29.46 -0.69
CA PHE A 37 10.99 30.89 -0.67
C PHE A 37 11.15 31.51 0.71
N LYS A 38 10.65 30.84 1.76
CA LYS A 38 10.68 31.37 3.12
C LYS A 38 12.03 31.18 3.81
N TYR A 39 12.69 30.06 3.61
CA TYR A 39 13.89 29.67 4.38
C TYR A 39 15.17 29.60 3.57
N GLY A 40 15.13 29.86 2.26
CA GLY A 40 16.27 29.68 1.36
C GLY A 40 16.74 28.24 1.35
N ASP A 41 18.01 28.02 1.66
CA ASP A 41 18.62 26.68 1.78
C ASP A 41 18.60 26.12 3.21
N ASN A 42 17.98 26.85 4.15
CA ASN A 42 17.99 26.47 5.55
C ASN A 42 16.74 25.68 5.96
N PHE A 43 16.43 24.60 5.22
CA PHE A 43 15.44 23.61 5.60
C PHE A 43 15.92 22.21 5.25
N LEU A 44 15.34 21.23 5.95
CA LEU A 44 15.65 19.82 5.83
C LEU A 44 14.44 19.07 5.29
N VAL A 45 14.66 18.17 4.36
CA VAL A 45 13.63 17.23 3.89
C VAL A 45 13.95 15.83 4.41
N VAL A 46 13.03 15.27 5.18
CA VAL A 46 13.10 13.88 5.62
C VAL A 46 12.17 13.06 4.74
N ILE A 47 12.72 12.06 4.06
CA ILE A 47 11.98 11.17 3.17
C ILE A 47 11.78 9.84 3.88
N ASP A 48 10.54 9.61 4.34
CA ASP A 48 10.15 8.34 4.94
C ASP A 48 9.88 7.29 3.86
N GLU A 49 10.15 6.02 4.19
CA GLU A 49 10.12 4.89 3.27
C GLU A 49 10.82 5.23 1.94
N SER A 50 12.03 5.79 2.06
CA SER A 50 12.77 6.40 0.94
C SER A 50 12.97 5.47 -0.25
N HIS A 51 13.17 4.17 -0.01
CA HIS A 51 13.28 3.15 -1.04
C HIS A 51 12.07 3.09 -1.99
N MET A 52 10.87 3.42 -1.48
CA MET A 52 9.64 3.49 -2.28
C MET A 52 9.37 4.93 -2.77
N THR A 53 9.42 5.89 -1.86
CA THR A 53 9.09 7.30 -2.15
C THR A 53 9.95 7.87 -3.26
N VAL A 54 11.26 7.67 -3.21
CA VAL A 54 12.15 8.17 -4.26
C VAL A 54 11.92 7.48 -5.60
N SER A 55 11.66 6.18 -5.59
CA SER A 55 11.32 5.43 -6.82
C SER A 55 10.02 5.95 -7.45
N GLN A 56 9.02 6.29 -6.65
CA GLN A 56 7.78 6.90 -7.11
C GLN A 56 8.02 8.30 -7.70
N ILE A 57 8.81 9.15 -7.03
CA ILE A 57 9.15 10.48 -7.54
C ILE A 57 9.87 10.40 -8.88
N ARG A 58 10.76 9.43 -9.08
CA ARG A 58 11.43 9.20 -10.37
C ARG A 58 10.48 8.81 -11.49
N GLY A 59 9.44 8.02 -11.17
CA GLY A 59 8.50 7.48 -12.16
C GLY A 59 7.32 8.40 -12.49
N MET A 60 6.88 9.26 -11.55
CA MET A 60 5.60 9.96 -11.65
C MET A 60 5.52 10.95 -12.82
N TYR A 61 6.61 11.64 -13.17
CA TYR A 61 6.63 12.53 -14.32
C TYR A 61 6.34 11.80 -15.63
N ASN A 62 7.02 10.69 -15.87
CA ASN A 62 6.87 9.92 -17.11
C ASN A 62 5.46 9.29 -17.21
N GLY A 63 4.92 8.81 -16.09
CA GLY A 63 3.55 8.27 -16.06
C GLY A 63 2.49 9.34 -16.38
N ASP A 64 2.60 10.52 -15.77
CA ASP A 64 1.69 11.64 -16.06
C ASP A 64 1.83 12.14 -17.50
N TYR A 65 3.06 12.26 -18.00
CA TYR A 65 3.33 12.66 -19.37
C TYR A 65 2.71 11.68 -20.39
N ALA A 66 2.91 10.37 -20.19
CA ALA A 66 2.36 9.35 -21.08
C ALA A 66 0.82 9.41 -21.15
N ARG A 67 0.17 9.51 -19.97
CA ARG A 67 -1.28 9.68 -19.88
C ARG A 67 -1.75 10.94 -20.61
N LYS A 68 -1.15 12.09 -20.34
CA LYS A 68 -1.53 13.37 -20.96
C LYS A 68 -1.26 13.43 -22.45
N LYS A 69 -0.21 12.72 -22.90
CA LYS A 69 0.08 12.62 -24.33
C LYS A 69 -1.10 12.00 -25.09
N VAL A 70 -1.59 10.86 -24.63
CA VAL A 70 -2.76 10.22 -25.22
C VAL A 70 -3.97 11.16 -25.20
N LEU A 71 -4.29 11.75 -24.05
CA LEU A 71 -5.44 12.65 -23.92
C LEU A 71 -5.33 13.90 -24.80
N THR A 72 -4.13 14.43 -25.02
CA THR A 72 -3.89 15.60 -25.87
C THR A 72 -3.94 15.23 -27.35
N ASP A 73 -3.37 14.08 -27.73
CA ASP A 73 -3.35 13.59 -29.12
C ASP A 73 -4.79 13.33 -29.62
N PHE A 74 -5.70 12.89 -28.74
CA PHE A 74 -7.11 12.68 -29.04
C PHE A 74 -8.02 13.89 -28.74
N GLY A 75 -7.47 15.04 -28.37
CA GLY A 75 -8.22 16.28 -28.15
C GLY A 75 -8.96 16.43 -26.83
N PHE A 76 -8.80 15.49 -25.89
CA PHE A 76 -9.43 15.55 -24.57
C PHE A 76 -8.74 16.53 -23.61
N ARG A 77 -7.52 16.98 -23.93
CA ARG A 77 -6.75 17.95 -23.14
C ARG A 77 -6.02 18.93 -24.06
N LEU A 78 -5.81 20.15 -23.57
CA LEU A 78 -4.97 21.13 -24.24
C LEU A 78 -3.48 20.83 -24.05
N LYS A 79 -2.63 21.30 -24.97
CA LYS A 79 -1.16 21.17 -24.83
C LYS A 79 -0.63 21.77 -23.53
N SER A 80 -1.29 22.80 -23.00
CA SER A 80 -0.94 23.41 -21.71
C SER A 80 -1.12 22.48 -20.50
N ALA A 81 -1.87 21.39 -20.63
CA ALA A 81 -2.00 20.39 -19.58
C ALA A 81 -0.67 19.71 -19.24
N PHE A 82 0.29 19.66 -20.16
CA PHE A 82 1.64 19.16 -19.89
C PHE A 82 2.41 19.98 -18.84
N ASP A 83 2.02 21.23 -18.63
CA ASP A 83 2.69 22.13 -17.66
C ASP A 83 2.10 22.04 -16.24
N ASN A 84 0.95 21.39 -16.08
CA ASN A 84 0.41 21.01 -14.78
C ASN A 84 0.79 19.56 -14.47
N ARG A 85 1.99 19.33 -14.00
CA ARG A 85 2.64 18.03 -13.93
C ARG A 85 3.40 17.84 -12.61
N PRO A 86 3.68 16.60 -12.20
CA PRO A 86 4.66 16.35 -11.16
C PRO A 86 6.02 16.94 -11.52
N LEU A 87 6.82 17.22 -10.52
CA LEU A 87 8.22 17.59 -10.73
C LEU A 87 8.98 16.42 -11.37
N LYS A 88 9.94 16.74 -12.22
CA LYS A 88 10.97 15.78 -12.61
C LYS A 88 11.86 15.49 -11.41
N PHE A 89 12.51 14.33 -11.39
CA PHE A 89 13.37 13.95 -10.27
C PHE A 89 14.45 14.98 -9.98
N GLU A 90 15.11 15.50 -11.02
CA GLU A 90 16.15 16.51 -10.89
C GLU A 90 15.59 17.84 -10.36
N GLU A 91 14.38 18.22 -10.77
CA GLU A 91 13.71 19.42 -10.27
C GLU A 91 13.41 19.30 -8.77
N PHE A 92 12.90 18.12 -8.33
CA PHE A 92 12.67 17.81 -6.93
C PHE A 92 13.97 17.83 -6.13
N TYR A 93 15.00 17.15 -6.65
CA TYR A 93 16.26 16.97 -5.95
C TYR A 93 17.05 18.28 -5.77
N ASN A 94 16.86 19.26 -6.64
CA ASN A 94 17.53 20.56 -6.60
C ASN A 94 16.81 21.63 -5.76
N ILE A 95 15.60 21.35 -5.24
CA ILE A 95 14.89 22.35 -4.40
C ILE A 95 15.49 22.42 -2.99
N PRO A 96 15.57 21.34 -2.20
CA PRO A 96 16.20 21.36 -0.89
C PRO A 96 17.71 21.15 -1.00
N SER A 97 18.44 21.70 -0.06
CA SER A 97 19.90 21.49 0.03
C SER A 97 20.29 20.29 0.89
N LYS A 98 19.36 19.76 1.69
CA LYS A 98 19.63 18.72 2.68
C LYS A 98 18.51 17.69 2.70
N PHE A 99 18.92 16.42 2.67
CA PHE A 99 18.01 15.28 2.77
C PHE A 99 18.42 14.33 3.88
N ILE A 100 17.44 13.71 4.53
CA ILE A 100 17.60 12.49 5.31
C ILE A 100 16.69 11.42 4.70
N TYR A 101 17.28 10.31 4.31
CA TYR A 101 16.54 9.14 3.82
C TYR A 101 16.30 8.19 4.98
N VAL A 102 15.04 7.82 5.22
CA VAL A 102 14.64 6.91 6.29
C VAL A 102 13.98 5.68 5.69
N SER A 103 14.51 4.52 5.98
CA SER A 103 13.95 3.25 5.49
C SER A 103 14.41 2.06 6.34
N ALA A 104 13.52 1.09 6.55
CA ALA A 104 13.89 -0.21 7.11
C ALA A 104 14.67 -1.08 6.09
N THR A 105 14.55 -0.75 4.81
CA THR A 105 15.13 -1.47 3.66
C THR A 105 15.66 -0.45 2.64
N PRO A 106 16.70 0.34 2.99
CA PRO A 106 17.20 1.39 2.10
C PRO A 106 17.68 0.80 0.77
N ALA A 107 17.50 1.58 -0.31
CA ALA A 107 17.99 1.22 -1.63
C ALA A 107 19.50 1.47 -1.74
N GLU A 108 20.19 0.68 -2.56
CA GLU A 108 21.65 0.77 -2.71
C GLU A 108 22.10 2.17 -3.10
N TRP A 109 21.40 2.81 -4.04
CA TRP A 109 21.79 4.13 -4.53
C TRP A 109 21.77 5.22 -3.44
N GLU A 110 20.81 5.19 -2.49
CA GLU A 110 20.74 6.17 -1.40
C GLU A 110 21.83 5.94 -0.36
N VAL A 111 22.17 4.69 -0.12
CA VAL A 111 23.30 4.31 0.75
C VAL A 111 24.63 4.72 0.13
N GLU A 112 24.83 4.45 -1.15
CA GLU A 112 26.03 4.85 -1.87
C GLU A 112 26.19 6.36 -1.96
N LEU A 113 25.11 7.09 -2.29
CA LEU A 113 25.10 8.54 -2.33
C LEU A 113 25.50 9.15 -0.97
N SER A 114 24.89 8.66 0.11
CA SER A 114 25.21 9.13 1.47
C SER A 114 26.67 8.88 1.85
N LYS A 115 27.21 7.72 1.48
CA LYS A 115 28.63 7.39 1.71
C LYS A 115 29.56 8.28 0.90
N GLN A 116 29.25 8.50 -0.37
CA GLN A 116 30.06 9.36 -1.25
C GLN A 116 30.09 10.80 -0.74
N GLU A 117 28.95 11.34 -0.32
CA GLU A 117 28.88 12.69 0.26
C GLU A 117 29.64 12.80 1.59
N ALA A 118 29.56 11.79 2.46
CA ALA A 118 30.33 11.76 3.70
C ALA A 118 31.84 11.77 3.45
N MET A 119 32.31 10.99 2.47
CA MET A 119 33.71 10.98 2.06
C MET A 119 34.18 12.34 1.53
N GLN A 120 33.35 13.00 0.72
CA GLN A 120 33.69 14.35 0.19
C GLN A 120 33.78 15.42 1.27
N ARG A 121 33.00 15.27 2.34
CA ARG A 121 33.00 16.19 3.49
C ARG A 121 34.08 15.87 4.53
N THR A 122 34.87 14.82 4.32
CA THR A 122 35.79 14.29 5.35
C THR A 122 35.09 14.01 6.69
N ASP A 123 33.85 13.55 6.62
CA ASP A 123 33.05 13.23 7.80
C ASP A 123 33.63 11.97 8.48
N PRO A 124 33.82 11.97 9.82
CA PRO A 124 34.26 10.77 10.55
C PRO A 124 33.24 9.62 10.49
N TYR A 125 32.01 9.92 10.11
CA TYR A 125 30.95 8.95 9.91
C TYR A 125 30.76 8.66 8.41
N ASN A 126 30.32 7.45 8.09
CA ASN A 126 30.13 7.02 6.70
C ASN A 126 28.82 7.50 6.05
N GLY A 127 28.13 8.45 6.67
CA GLY A 127 26.86 9.01 6.17
C GLY A 127 25.64 8.11 6.35
N VAL A 128 25.80 6.92 6.96
CA VAL A 128 24.70 5.95 7.18
C VAL A 128 24.62 5.59 8.65
N THR A 129 23.43 5.72 9.23
CA THR A 129 23.16 5.33 10.63
C THR A 129 22.14 4.21 10.67
N GLU A 130 22.47 3.13 11.37
CA GLU A 130 21.56 2.00 11.58
C GLU A 130 20.89 2.11 12.96
N GLN A 131 19.56 2.16 12.98
CA GLN A 131 18.75 2.08 14.19
C GLN A 131 18.18 0.67 14.33
N LEU A 132 18.94 -0.24 14.93
CA LEU A 132 18.59 -1.66 15.03
C LEU A 132 17.90 -2.01 16.36
N VAL A 133 18.04 -1.16 17.37
CA VAL A 133 17.54 -1.43 18.72
C VAL A 133 16.09 -0.98 18.88
N ARG A 134 15.25 -1.89 19.38
CA ARG A 134 13.91 -1.57 19.87
C ARG A 134 13.95 -1.42 21.39
N PRO A 135 13.49 -0.27 21.93
CA PRO A 135 13.47 -0.04 23.38
C PRO A 135 12.64 -1.07 24.17
N THR A 136 11.64 -1.68 23.53
CA THR A 136 10.80 -2.75 24.08
C THR A 136 11.53 -4.09 24.24
N GLY A 137 12.73 -4.21 23.70
CA GLY A 137 13.50 -5.45 23.68
C GLY A 137 12.97 -6.52 22.72
N ILE A 138 11.89 -6.28 21.99
CA ILE A 138 11.31 -7.25 21.05
C ILE A 138 12.29 -7.53 19.92
N THR A 139 12.58 -8.80 19.69
CA THR A 139 13.42 -9.26 18.60
C THR A 139 12.62 -9.39 17.30
N ASP A 140 13.32 -9.41 16.17
CA ASP A 140 12.70 -9.84 14.92
C ASP A 140 12.19 -11.30 15.02
N PRO A 141 11.15 -11.68 14.25
CA PRO A 141 10.48 -12.96 14.39
C PRO A 141 11.38 -14.16 14.05
N GLU A 142 11.02 -15.32 14.55
CA GLU A 142 11.59 -16.58 14.07
C GLU A 142 11.01 -16.94 12.71
N ILE A 143 11.89 -17.42 11.82
CA ILE A 143 11.50 -17.77 10.45
C ILE A 143 11.62 -19.29 10.30
N GLU A 144 10.55 -19.90 9.83
CA GLU A 144 10.48 -21.31 9.46
C GLU A 144 10.17 -21.42 7.97
N ILE A 145 10.88 -22.32 7.27
CA ILE A 145 10.59 -22.62 5.87
C ILE A 145 9.90 -23.99 5.83
N ARG A 146 8.74 -24.04 5.19
CA ARG A 146 7.96 -25.26 5.00
C ARG A 146 7.73 -25.52 3.52
N PRO A 147 7.59 -26.80 3.10
CA PRO A 147 7.30 -27.12 1.70
C PRO A 147 6.04 -26.42 1.19
N ALA A 148 6.06 -25.95 -0.06
CA ALA A 148 4.86 -25.39 -0.71
C ALA A 148 3.85 -26.48 -1.05
N LYS A 149 4.31 -27.72 -1.22
CA LYS A 149 3.41 -28.85 -1.37
C LYS A 149 2.57 -29.01 -0.10
N ASP A 150 1.26 -29.07 -0.26
CA ASP A 150 0.27 -29.18 0.84
C ASP A 150 0.29 -27.95 1.81
N GLU A 151 0.72 -26.77 1.34
CA GLU A 151 0.77 -25.54 2.15
C GLU A 151 -0.56 -25.14 2.76
N ILE A 152 -1.68 -25.32 2.05
CA ILE A 152 -3.01 -24.94 2.55
C ILE A 152 -3.49 -25.85 3.70
N PRO A 153 -3.41 -27.19 3.64
CA PRO A 153 -3.68 -28.06 4.79
C PRO A 153 -2.80 -27.76 6.01
N ASP A 154 -1.51 -27.48 5.82
CA ASP A 154 -0.60 -27.13 6.90
C ASP A 154 -0.95 -25.76 7.50
N LEU A 155 -1.21 -24.76 6.64
CA LEU A 155 -1.67 -23.45 7.06
C LEU A 155 -2.93 -23.53 7.93
N ILE A 156 -3.93 -24.32 7.54
CA ILE A 156 -5.18 -24.46 8.32
C ILE A 156 -4.90 -24.95 9.73
N LYS A 157 -4.08 -25.97 9.91
CA LYS A 157 -3.69 -26.50 11.22
C LYS A 157 -3.01 -25.41 12.09
N GLU A 158 -2.14 -24.62 11.45
CA GLU A 158 -1.45 -23.52 12.14
C GLU A 158 -2.43 -22.41 12.52
N LEU A 159 -3.40 -22.07 11.66
CA LEU A 159 -4.44 -21.09 11.93
C LEU A 159 -5.35 -21.50 13.09
N GLU A 160 -5.80 -22.77 13.12
CA GLU A 160 -6.61 -23.32 14.19
C GLU A 160 -5.86 -23.24 15.54
N ARG A 161 -4.60 -23.70 15.57
CA ARG A 161 -3.74 -23.63 16.76
C ARG A 161 -3.56 -22.20 17.27
N ARG A 162 -3.47 -21.21 16.38
CA ARG A 162 -3.33 -19.79 16.72
C ARG A 162 -4.63 -19.18 17.19
N ALA A 163 -5.75 -19.54 16.54
CA ALA A 163 -7.07 -19.06 16.93
C ALA A 163 -7.46 -19.49 18.35
N GLU A 164 -7.15 -20.73 18.75
CA GLU A 164 -7.32 -21.21 20.14
C GLU A 164 -6.60 -20.32 21.16
N LYS A 165 -5.45 -19.78 20.81
CA LYS A 165 -4.64 -18.86 21.64
C LYS A 165 -5.04 -17.38 21.45
N LYS A 166 -6.10 -17.08 20.69
CA LYS A 166 -6.53 -15.72 20.32
C LYS A 166 -5.43 -14.90 19.62
N GLN A 167 -4.52 -15.56 18.93
CA GLN A 167 -3.44 -14.94 18.15
C GLN A 167 -3.90 -14.67 16.72
N LYS A 168 -3.60 -13.49 16.20
CA LYS A 168 -3.96 -13.12 14.82
C LYS A 168 -2.86 -13.50 13.84
N THR A 169 -3.28 -13.85 12.62
CA THR A 169 -2.39 -14.25 11.55
C THR A 169 -2.58 -13.37 10.31
N LEU A 170 -1.47 -12.96 9.69
CA LEU A 170 -1.46 -12.40 8.34
C LEU A 170 -1.01 -13.46 7.36
N VAL A 171 -1.75 -13.61 6.25
CA VAL A 171 -1.40 -14.52 5.15
C VAL A 171 -1.19 -13.71 3.88
N THR A 172 -0.08 -13.90 3.18
CA THR A 172 0.18 -13.21 1.91
C THR A 172 0.12 -14.16 0.74
N THR A 173 -0.61 -13.74 -0.31
CA THR A 173 -0.74 -14.42 -1.59
C THR A 173 -0.12 -13.60 -2.71
N LEU A 174 -0.02 -14.15 -3.92
CA LEU A 174 0.52 -13.47 -5.09
C LEU A 174 -0.53 -12.65 -5.85
N THR A 175 -1.78 -13.05 -5.81
CA THR A 175 -2.86 -12.40 -6.58
C THR A 175 -4.07 -12.08 -5.72
N LYS A 176 -4.85 -11.08 -6.13
CA LYS A 176 -6.12 -10.73 -5.50
C LYS A 176 -7.09 -11.91 -5.52
N LYS A 177 -7.16 -12.60 -6.64
CA LYS A 177 -8.00 -13.77 -6.83
C LYS A 177 -7.66 -14.87 -5.81
N ASN A 178 -6.38 -15.21 -5.65
CA ASN A 178 -5.95 -16.19 -4.67
C ASN A 178 -6.32 -15.76 -3.23
N ALA A 179 -6.22 -14.44 -2.92
CA ALA A 179 -6.61 -13.95 -1.60
C ALA A 179 -8.10 -14.14 -1.32
N GLU A 180 -8.97 -13.83 -2.28
CA GLU A 180 -10.41 -13.99 -2.17
C GLU A 180 -10.82 -15.47 -2.10
N GLU A 181 -10.26 -16.31 -2.99
CA GLU A 181 -10.53 -17.75 -3.02
C GLU A 181 -10.09 -18.42 -1.71
N LEU A 182 -8.90 -18.08 -1.21
CA LEU A 182 -8.42 -18.61 0.06
C LEU A 182 -9.30 -18.15 1.23
N ALA A 183 -9.72 -16.89 1.26
CA ALA A 183 -10.62 -16.39 2.30
C ALA A 183 -11.96 -17.12 2.28
N SER A 184 -12.54 -17.35 1.10
CA SER A 184 -13.78 -18.12 0.95
C SER A 184 -13.61 -19.57 1.43
N TYR A 185 -12.54 -20.22 1.00
CA TYR A 185 -12.23 -21.60 1.41
C TYR A 185 -12.04 -21.75 2.92
N LEU A 186 -11.34 -20.79 3.55
CA LEU A 186 -11.15 -20.78 5.01
C LEU A 186 -12.47 -20.55 5.75
N LYS A 187 -13.35 -19.69 5.23
CA LYS A 187 -14.70 -19.48 5.78
C LYS A 187 -15.54 -20.76 5.73
N ASP A 188 -15.47 -21.52 4.64
CA ASP A 188 -16.14 -22.82 4.50
C ASP A 188 -15.62 -23.85 5.52
N LYS A 189 -14.34 -23.73 5.89
CA LYS A 189 -13.70 -24.51 6.98
C LYS A 189 -13.95 -23.94 8.38
N LYS A 190 -14.85 -22.95 8.53
CA LYS A 190 -15.19 -22.27 9.78
C LYS A 190 -14.06 -21.48 10.42
N VAL A 191 -13.01 -21.15 9.67
CA VAL A 191 -11.96 -20.22 10.09
C VAL A 191 -12.45 -18.80 9.86
N ARG A 192 -12.35 -17.94 10.87
CA ARG A 192 -12.76 -16.53 10.79
C ARG A 192 -11.71 -15.73 10.03
N ALA A 193 -11.80 -15.75 8.71
CA ALA A 193 -10.86 -15.11 7.79
C ALA A 193 -11.51 -13.97 7.01
N GLU A 194 -10.73 -12.93 6.70
CA GLU A 194 -11.11 -11.87 5.77
C GLU A 194 -9.94 -11.55 4.85
N TYR A 195 -10.20 -10.92 3.72
CA TYR A 195 -9.18 -10.53 2.75
C TYR A 195 -9.07 -9.01 2.61
N LEU A 196 -7.89 -8.56 2.16
CA LEU A 196 -7.58 -7.15 1.96
C LEU A 196 -6.71 -6.96 0.71
N HIS A 197 -7.20 -6.16 -0.25
CA HIS A 197 -6.44 -5.78 -1.45
C HIS A 197 -6.75 -4.34 -1.91
N SER A 198 -6.12 -3.88 -3.00
CA SER A 198 -6.16 -2.49 -3.46
C SER A 198 -7.54 -1.97 -3.84
N ASP A 199 -8.49 -2.86 -4.20
CA ASP A 199 -9.82 -2.47 -4.67
C ASP A 199 -10.80 -2.23 -3.51
N ILE A 200 -10.39 -2.58 -2.29
CA ILE A 200 -11.16 -2.29 -1.08
C ILE A 200 -10.96 -0.82 -0.73
N ILE A 201 -12.07 -0.09 -0.61
CA ILE A 201 -12.06 1.34 -0.27
C ILE A 201 -11.49 1.59 1.12
N THR A 202 -10.93 2.78 1.31
CA THR A 202 -10.21 3.17 2.53
C THR A 202 -11.04 3.00 3.82
N LEU A 203 -12.31 3.34 3.79
CA LEU A 203 -13.21 3.18 4.96
C LEU A 203 -13.46 1.71 5.28
N GLU A 204 -13.74 0.88 4.28
CA GLU A 204 -13.92 -0.58 4.44
C GLU A 204 -12.64 -1.23 4.96
N ARG A 205 -11.48 -0.81 4.43
CA ARG A 205 -10.17 -1.26 4.91
C ARG A 205 -9.99 -0.99 6.40
N SER A 206 -10.32 0.21 6.86
CA SER A 206 -10.23 0.57 8.29
C SER A 206 -11.13 -0.30 9.15
N THR A 207 -12.34 -0.61 8.67
CA THR A 207 -13.30 -1.49 9.36
C THR A 207 -12.80 -2.93 9.45
N ILE A 208 -12.23 -3.48 8.36
CA ILE A 208 -11.65 -4.84 8.35
C ILE A 208 -10.50 -4.94 9.37
N LEU A 209 -9.63 -3.95 9.41
CA LEU A 209 -8.51 -3.93 10.36
C LEU A 209 -8.96 -3.80 11.81
N GLU A 210 -9.99 -2.99 12.06
CA GLU A 210 -10.58 -2.85 13.39
C GLU A 210 -11.23 -4.16 13.85
N ASN A 211 -12.00 -4.82 12.99
CA ASN A 211 -12.66 -6.10 13.26
C ASN A 211 -11.64 -7.23 13.51
N LEU A 212 -10.51 -7.23 12.79
CA LEU A 212 -9.40 -8.13 13.11
C LEU A 212 -8.89 -7.91 14.54
N ARG A 213 -8.69 -6.65 14.94
CA ARG A 213 -8.22 -6.29 16.27
C ARG A 213 -9.24 -6.60 17.37
N LYS A 214 -10.54 -6.37 17.09
CA LYS A 214 -11.64 -6.73 18.01
C LYS A 214 -11.82 -8.25 18.17
N GLY A 215 -11.36 -9.03 17.19
CA GLY A 215 -11.43 -10.48 17.22
C GLY A 215 -12.57 -11.08 16.44
N ASP A 216 -13.26 -10.31 15.60
CA ASP A 216 -14.27 -10.82 14.66
C ASP A 216 -13.62 -11.70 13.60
N TYR A 217 -12.35 -11.42 13.27
CA TYR A 217 -11.49 -12.25 12.42
C TYR A 217 -10.29 -12.75 13.19
N ASP A 218 -9.74 -13.89 12.79
CA ASP A 218 -8.46 -14.41 13.27
C ASP A 218 -7.38 -14.32 12.22
N VAL A 219 -7.79 -14.26 10.95
CA VAL A 219 -6.90 -14.30 9.80
C VAL A 219 -7.23 -13.17 8.84
N LEU A 220 -6.19 -12.44 8.43
CA LEU A 220 -6.28 -11.47 7.35
C LEU A 220 -5.39 -11.91 6.19
N ILE A 221 -6.00 -12.07 5.01
CA ILE A 221 -5.33 -12.51 3.80
C ILE A 221 -5.14 -11.31 2.87
N GLY A 222 -3.96 -11.14 2.30
CA GLY A 222 -3.74 -10.03 1.38
C GLY A 222 -2.60 -10.24 0.42
N VAL A 223 -2.50 -9.35 -0.56
CA VAL A 223 -1.42 -9.35 -1.55
C VAL A 223 -0.31 -8.41 -1.11
N ASN A 224 -0.42 -7.15 -1.43
CA ASN A 224 0.63 -6.15 -1.24
C ASN A 224 0.39 -5.24 -0.02
N LEU A 225 -0.86 -5.10 0.39
CA LEU A 225 -1.29 -4.13 1.42
C LEU A 225 -0.84 -4.48 2.83
N LEU A 226 -0.24 -5.65 3.02
CA LEU A 226 0.31 -6.07 4.31
C LEU A 226 1.74 -5.55 4.57
N ARG A 227 2.35 -4.83 3.61
CA ARG A 227 3.73 -4.33 3.72
C ARG A 227 3.83 -3.02 4.48
N GLU A 228 2.99 -2.04 4.15
CA GLU A 228 3.07 -0.67 4.64
C GLU A 228 1.79 -0.24 5.35
N GLY A 229 1.91 0.69 6.31
CA GLY A 229 0.78 1.34 6.96
C GLY A 229 -0.05 0.47 7.90
N LEU A 230 0.36 -0.78 8.21
CA LEU A 230 -0.30 -1.63 9.18
C LEU A 230 0.46 -1.67 10.50
N ASP A 231 -0.23 -1.32 11.56
CA ASP A 231 0.26 -1.43 12.93
C ASP A 231 -0.70 -2.31 13.74
N LEU A 232 -0.43 -3.62 13.70
CA LEU A 232 -1.26 -4.67 14.29
C LEU A 232 -0.45 -5.43 15.34
N PRO A 233 -0.42 -4.95 16.59
CA PRO A 233 0.32 -5.63 17.65
C PRO A 233 -0.26 -7.01 17.99
N GLU A 234 -1.49 -7.31 17.58
CA GLU A 234 -2.16 -8.58 17.79
C GLU A 234 -1.71 -9.69 16.82
N VAL A 235 -0.86 -9.37 15.84
CA VAL A 235 -0.35 -10.33 14.86
C VAL A 235 0.84 -11.11 15.45
N PHE A 236 0.68 -12.42 15.57
CA PHE A 236 1.69 -13.35 16.04
C PHE A 236 2.32 -14.20 14.94
N LEU A 237 1.60 -14.41 13.84
CA LEU A 237 2.09 -15.18 12.71
C LEU A 237 1.96 -14.37 11.41
N VAL A 238 3.00 -14.44 10.60
CA VAL A 238 2.96 -14.06 9.20
C VAL A 238 3.26 -15.29 8.35
N ALA A 239 2.30 -15.73 7.54
CA ALA A 239 2.47 -16.81 6.60
C ALA A 239 2.60 -16.25 5.18
N ILE A 240 3.65 -16.65 4.46
CA ILE A 240 3.92 -16.21 3.10
C ILE A 240 3.82 -17.43 2.19
N LEU A 241 2.73 -17.51 1.42
CA LEU A 241 2.52 -18.55 0.44
C LEU A 241 3.36 -18.29 -0.82
N ASP A 242 3.73 -19.33 -1.54
CA ASP A 242 4.56 -19.20 -2.74
C ASP A 242 5.77 -18.28 -2.53
N ALA A 243 6.51 -18.45 -1.44
CA ALA A 243 7.62 -17.55 -1.09
C ALA A 243 8.79 -17.64 -2.07
N ASP A 244 8.94 -18.73 -2.81
CA ASP A 244 9.94 -18.98 -3.83
C ASP A 244 9.58 -18.46 -5.24
N LYS A 245 8.39 -17.93 -5.44
CA LYS A 245 8.00 -17.33 -6.72
C LYS A 245 8.59 -15.92 -6.84
N GLU A 246 9.84 -15.86 -7.31
CA GLU A 246 10.55 -14.58 -7.43
C GLU A 246 9.77 -13.54 -8.24
N GLY A 247 9.82 -12.30 -7.76
CA GLY A 247 9.14 -11.16 -8.34
C GLY A 247 9.03 -10.00 -7.35
N PHE A 248 8.38 -8.92 -7.76
CA PHE A 248 8.24 -7.72 -6.94
C PHE A 248 7.64 -8.00 -5.55
N LEU A 249 6.67 -8.92 -5.44
CA LEU A 249 6.01 -9.28 -4.18
C LEU A 249 6.85 -10.21 -3.29
N ARG A 250 7.88 -10.82 -3.82
CA ARG A 250 8.79 -11.75 -3.13
C ARG A 250 10.25 -11.30 -3.22
N SER A 251 10.48 -10.02 -3.54
CA SER A 251 11.81 -9.40 -3.46
C SER A 251 12.31 -9.36 -2.02
N ARG A 252 13.64 -9.28 -1.82
CA ARG A 252 14.27 -9.09 -0.50
C ARG A 252 13.55 -8.03 0.35
N THR A 253 13.33 -6.85 -0.22
CA THR A 253 12.65 -5.73 0.44
C THR A 253 11.23 -6.09 0.87
N SER A 254 10.46 -6.68 -0.04
CA SER A 254 9.07 -7.08 0.20
C SER A 254 8.98 -8.13 1.33
N LEU A 255 9.88 -9.13 1.32
CA LEU A 255 9.93 -10.17 2.34
C LEU A 255 10.28 -9.57 3.71
N ILE A 256 11.31 -8.72 3.82
CA ILE A 256 11.70 -8.07 5.08
C ILE A 256 10.54 -7.24 5.64
N GLN A 257 9.89 -6.42 4.81
CA GLN A 257 8.76 -5.58 5.22
C GLN A 257 7.57 -6.41 5.73
N THR A 258 7.27 -7.51 5.03
CA THR A 258 6.16 -8.40 5.41
C THR A 258 6.46 -9.18 6.68
N MET A 259 7.64 -9.80 6.78
CA MET A 259 8.08 -10.53 7.96
C MET A 259 8.13 -9.64 9.22
N GLY A 260 8.53 -8.38 9.05
CA GLY A 260 8.58 -7.38 10.12
C GLY A 260 7.22 -7.08 10.77
N ARG A 261 6.10 -7.47 10.15
CA ARG A 261 4.75 -7.31 10.74
C ARG A 261 4.55 -8.19 11.99
N ALA A 262 5.26 -9.31 12.10
CA ALA A 262 5.24 -10.15 13.30
C ALA A 262 6.18 -9.64 14.42
N ALA A 263 6.98 -8.60 14.20
CA ALA A 263 7.96 -8.09 15.15
C ALA A 263 7.37 -7.12 16.19
N ARG A 264 6.14 -7.33 16.63
CA ARG A 264 5.47 -6.54 17.68
C ARG A 264 5.14 -7.39 18.92
N ASN A 265 5.41 -8.69 18.81
CA ASN A 265 5.18 -9.68 19.86
C ASN A 265 6.46 -10.41 20.21
N THR A 266 6.61 -10.77 21.48
CA THR A 266 7.75 -11.56 21.96
C THR A 266 7.80 -12.96 21.37
N SER A 267 6.66 -13.51 20.96
CA SER A 267 6.50 -14.84 20.33
C SER A 267 6.06 -14.74 18.86
N GLY A 268 6.39 -13.63 18.17
CA GLY A 268 6.13 -13.45 16.76
C GLY A 268 6.92 -14.45 15.92
N SER A 269 6.28 -15.05 14.91
CA SER A 269 6.88 -16.03 14.01
C SER A 269 6.47 -15.81 12.56
N VAL A 270 7.27 -16.33 11.64
CA VAL A 270 7.04 -16.29 10.20
C VAL A 270 7.16 -17.69 9.63
N ILE A 271 6.23 -18.05 8.75
CA ILE A 271 6.32 -19.27 7.93
C ILE A 271 6.42 -18.84 6.48
N LEU A 272 7.47 -19.34 5.81
CA LEU A 272 7.67 -19.22 4.37
C LEU A 272 7.35 -20.54 3.74
N TYR A 273 6.29 -20.62 2.92
CA TYR A 273 6.00 -21.81 2.13
C TYR A 273 6.76 -21.75 0.82
N ALA A 274 7.71 -22.65 0.65
CA ALA A 274 8.62 -22.66 -0.50
C ALA A 274 9.23 -24.05 -0.70
N ASP A 275 9.35 -24.48 -1.95
CA ASP A 275 10.05 -25.72 -2.32
C ASP A 275 11.55 -25.48 -2.55
N THR A 276 11.92 -24.23 -2.88
CA THR A 276 13.31 -23.82 -3.09
C THR A 276 13.62 -22.52 -2.36
N ILE A 277 14.83 -22.37 -1.87
CA ILE A 277 15.29 -21.11 -1.25
C ILE A 277 15.89 -20.23 -2.32
N THR A 278 15.19 -19.16 -2.68
CA THR A 278 15.65 -18.18 -3.66
C THR A 278 16.71 -17.24 -3.07
N ASN A 279 17.43 -16.52 -3.94
CA ASN A 279 18.39 -15.51 -3.48
C ASN A 279 17.71 -14.38 -2.67
N SER A 280 16.54 -13.94 -3.08
CA SER A 280 15.74 -12.93 -2.36
C SER A 280 15.36 -13.42 -0.96
N MET A 281 14.92 -14.67 -0.83
CA MET A 281 14.62 -15.28 0.48
C MET A 281 15.87 -15.34 1.36
N LYS A 282 16.98 -15.85 0.83
CA LYS A 282 18.24 -15.96 1.58
C LYS A 282 18.68 -14.61 2.14
N LEU A 283 18.75 -13.59 1.29
CA LEU A 283 19.14 -12.24 1.72
C LEU A 283 18.18 -11.63 2.75
N ALA A 284 16.87 -11.91 2.64
CA ALA A 284 15.89 -11.42 3.60
C ALA A 284 16.01 -12.14 4.95
N ILE A 285 16.18 -13.45 4.94
CA ILE A 285 16.35 -14.28 6.15
C ILE A 285 17.63 -13.88 6.89
N ASP A 286 18.74 -13.75 6.15
CA ASP A 286 20.03 -13.36 6.72
C ASP A 286 19.93 -11.99 7.41
N GLU A 287 19.26 -11.01 6.80
CA GLU A 287 19.07 -9.68 7.39
C GLU A 287 18.19 -9.72 8.65
N ILE A 288 17.08 -10.44 8.63
CA ILE A 288 16.21 -10.59 9.81
C ILE A 288 16.97 -11.29 10.95
N ASN A 289 17.73 -12.32 10.65
CA ASN A 289 18.56 -13.02 11.63
C ASN A 289 19.65 -12.12 12.20
N ARG A 290 20.33 -11.31 11.37
CA ARG A 290 21.30 -10.31 11.81
C ARG A 290 20.69 -9.35 12.82
N ARG A 291 19.54 -8.78 12.51
CA ARG A 291 18.81 -7.86 13.40
C ARG A 291 18.38 -8.54 14.71
N ARG A 292 17.90 -9.78 14.60
CA ARG A 292 17.47 -10.57 15.75
C ARG A 292 18.63 -10.85 16.72
N ILE A 293 19.79 -11.26 16.21
CA ILE A 293 20.99 -11.51 17.01
C ILE A 293 21.43 -10.22 17.70
N TYR A 294 21.54 -9.12 16.97
CA TYR A 294 21.93 -7.83 17.52
C TYR A 294 21.01 -7.38 18.66
N GLN A 295 19.69 -7.49 18.49
CA GLN A 295 18.72 -7.14 19.54
C GLN A 295 18.85 -8.07 20.76
N LYS A 296 19.07 -9.38 20.57
CA LYS A 296 19.28 -10.33 21.67
C LYS A 296 20.52 -9.99 22.49
N GLU A 297 21.63 -9.72 21.84
CA GLU A 297 22.88 -9.32 22.50
C GLU A 297 22.71 -8.00 23.25
N TYR A 298 22.05 -7.03 22.65
CA TYR A 298 21.74 -5.76 23.29
C TYR A 298 20.87 -5.96 24.54
N ASN A 299 19.82 -6.79 24.47
CA ASN A 299 18.95 -7.09 25.61
C ASN A 299 19.72 -7.71 26.76
N ILE A 300 20.60 -8.68 26.47
CA ILE A 300 21.44 -9.33 27.49
C ILE A 300 22.36 -8.30 28.14
N LYS A 301 23.06 -7.50 27.34
CA LYS A 301 24.01 -6.48 27.82
C LYS A 301 23.35 -5.43 28.71
N HIS A 302 22.11 -5.07 28.42
CA HIS A 302 21.38 -4.00 29.14
C HIS A 302 20.31 -4.52 30.10
N ASN A 303 20.23 -5.84 30.33
CA ASN A 303 19.24 -6.50 31.20
C ASN A 303 17.78 -6.12 30.80
N ILE A 304 17.49 -6.06 29.51
CA ILE A 304 16.16 -5.75 29.00
C ILE A 304 15.37 -7.04 28.82
N THR A 305 14.21 -7.12 29.48
CA THR A 305 13.23 -8.18 29.25
C THR A 305 12.28 -7.75 28.16
N PRO A 306 12.14 -8.50 27.04
CA PRO A 306 11.24 -8.15 25.96
C PRO A 306 9.78 -8.06 26.43
N VAL A 307 9.08 -7.00 26.03
CA VAL A 307 7.68 -6.76 26.39
C VAL A 307 6.85 -6.57 25.14
N THR A 308 5.80 -7.39 24.97
CA THR A 308 4.85 -7.27 23.85
C THR A 308 4.17 -5.90 23.85
N ILE A 309 4.07 -5.29 22.68
CA ILE A 309 3.41 -3.99 22.51
C ILE A 309 1.91 -4.18 22.64
N TYR A 310 1.29 -3.38 23.50
CA TYR A 310 -0.15 -3.25 23.59
C TYR A 310 -0.60 -1.88 23.08
N LYS A 311 -1.58 -1.87 22.18
CA LYS A 311 -2.17 -0.64 21.64
C LYS A 311 -3.68 -0.69 21.86
N PRO A 312 -4.28 0.25 22.60
CA PRO A 312 -5.72 0.27 22.78
C PRO A 312 -6.43 0.46 21.43
N ILE A 313 -7.58 -0.20 21.27
CA ILE A 313 -8.47 0.03 20.13
C ILE A 313 -9.17 1.37 20.40
N ARG A 314 -8.92 2.36 19.56
CA ARG A 314 -9.59 3.66 19.66
C ARG A 314 -10.92 3.57 18.93
N GLU A 315 -11.98 4.08 19.52
CA GLU A 315 -13.25 4.27 18.83
C GLU A 315 -13.08 5.26 17.67
N LYS A 316 -13.79 5.03 16.60
CA LYS A 316 -13.81 5.96 15.46
C LYS A 316 -14.37 7.29 15.91
N ILE A 317 -13.69 8.38 15.59
CA ILE A 317 -14.15 9.75 15.86
C ILE A 317 -15.42 10.06 15.04
N VAL A 318 -15.57 9.40 13.90
CA VAL A 318 -16.72 9.49 13.00
C VAL A 318 -17.18 8.08 12.69
N GLU A 319 -18.41 7.72 13.06
CA GLU A 319 -19.08 6.57 12.50
C GLU A 319 -19.41 6.91 11.05
N ALA A 320 -18.78 6.20 10.12
CA ALA A 320 -19.13 6.34 8.71
C ALA A 320 -20.56 5.85 8.53
N THR A 321 -21.47 6.77 8.26
CA THR A 321 -22.83 6.41 7.86
C THR A 321 -22.78 5.73 6.48
N GLU A 322 -23.75 4.89 6.16
CA GLU A 322 -23.85 4.29 4.81
C GLU A 322 -23.80 5.37 3.71
N THR A 323 -24.25 6.58 4.02
CA THR A 323 -24.23 7.76 3.16
C THR A 323 -22.79 8.28 2.93
N ASP A 324 -21.91 8.23 3.94
CA ASP A 324 -20.52 8.66 3.79
C ASP A 324 -19.70 7.67 2.97
N ILE A 325 -19.99 6.36 3.11
CA ILE A 325 -19.42 5.31 2.28
C ILE A 325 -19.85 5.46 0.81
N LEU A 326 -21.06 5.99 0.59
CA LEU A 326 -21.60 6.27 -0.75
C LEU A 326 -21.04 7.57 -1.36
N ASN A 327 -20.74 8.57 -0.54
CA ASN A 327 -20.24 9.88 -0.99
C ASN A 327 -18.73 9.89 -1.24
N ASP A 328 -17.94 9.04 -0.57
CA ASP A 328 -16.50 8.88 -0.87
C ASP A 328 -16.23 8.07 -2.17
N LYS A 329 -17.25 7.39 -2.67
CA LYS A 329 -17.32 6.96 -4.07
C LYS A 329 -17.59 8.19 -4.91
N ARG A 330 -16.57 9.02 -5.11
CA ARG A 330 -16.61 10.06 -6.16
C ARG A 330 -17.15 9.41 -7.40
N LEU A 331 -18.38 9.78 -7.70
CA LEU A 331 -19.20 9.36 -8.81
C LEU A 331 -18.33 9.26 -10.07
N ILE A 332 -17.94 8.04 -10.42
CA ILE A 332 -17.80 7.76 -11.84
C ILE A 332 -19.25 7.86 -12.32
N ALA A 333 -19.62 9.02 -12.86
CA ALA A 333 -20.89 9.13 -13.53
C ALA A 333 -20.84 8.08 -14.65
N TYR A 334 -21.63 7.00 -14.47
CA TYR A 334 -21.78 6.03 -15.51
C TYR A 334 -22.43 6.75 -16.69
N ASP A 335 -21.78 6.73 -17.84
CA ASP A 335 -22.36 7.01 -19.13
C ASP A 335 -22.42 5.69 -19.93
N GLU A 336 -23.07 5.71 -21.07
CA GLU A 336 -23.21 4.53 -21.90
C GLU A 336 -21.86 3.95 -22.34
N SER A 337 -20.84 4.78 -22.51
CA SER A 337 -19.50 4.37 -22.94
C SER A 337 -18.78 3.59 -21.82
N ILE A 338 -18.85 4.08 -20.59
CA ILE A 338 -18.26 3.43 -19.41
C ILE A 338 -18.95 2.10 -19.13
N VAL A 339 -20.28 2.03 -19.28
CA VAL A 339 -21.04 0.79 -19.11
C VAL A 339 -20.66 -0.23 -20.17
N ALA A 340 -20.41 0.21 -21.40
CA ALA A 340 -20.01 -0.67 -22.52
C ALA A 340 -18.59 -1.25 -22.32
N GLU A 341 -17.66 -0.49 -21.72
CA GLU A 341 -16.27 -0.88 -21.48
C GLU A 341 -16.11 -1.89 -20.32
N ILE A 342 -17.15 -2.15 -19.54
CA ILE A 342 -17.08 -3.17 -18.47
C ILE A 342 -16.92 -4.55 -19.12
N ASP A 343 -15.74 -5.16 -18.96
CA ASP A 343 -15.49 -6.54 -19.38
C ASP A 343 -15.79 -7.51 -18.23
N PRO A 344 -16.85 -8.34 -18.33
CA PRO A 344 -17.22 -9.27 -17.27
C PRO A 344 -16.13 -10.28 -16.88
N ASP A 345 -15.23 -10.63 -17.82
CA ASP A 345 -14.19 -11.63 -17.59
C ASP A 345 -12.99 -11.09 -16.83
N SER A 346 -12.88 -9.77 -16.71
CA SER A 346 -11.84 -9.12 -15.92
C SER A 346 -12.08 -9.12 -14.41
N TYR A 347 -13.28 -9.56 -13.94
CA TYR A 347 -13.70 -9.50 -12.54
C TYR A 347 -13.75 -10.88 -11.88
N THR A 348 -13.35 -10.94 -10.59
CA THR A 348 -13.55 -12.15 -9.78
C THR A 348 -15.02 -12.39 -9.47
N ALA A 349 -15.39 -13.61 -9.04
CA ALA A 349 -16.78 -13.94 -8.69
C ALA A 349 -17.36 -13.03 -7.57
N ILE A 350 -16.51 -12.58 -6.64
CA ILE A 350 -16.90 -11.68 -5.55
C ILE A 350 -17.09 -10.26 -6.09
N ASP A 351 -16.19 -9.80 -6.96
CA ASP A 351 -16.29 -8.48 -7.57
C ASP A 351 -17.48 -8.39 -8.52
N LYS A 352 -17.79 -9.44 -9.27
CA LYS A 352 -19.02 -9.53 -10.08
C LYS A 352 -20.27 -9.29 -9.23
N LYS A 353 -20.38 -9.92 -8.04
CA LYS A 353 -21.51 -9.71 -7.12
C LYS A 353 -21.58 -8.27 -6.60
N LYS A 354 -20.44 -7.65 -6.26
CA LYS A 354 -20.37 -6.26 -5.81
C LYS A 354 -20.72 -5.29 -6.96
N LEU A 355 -20.18 -5.53 -8.14
CA LEU A 355 -20.46 -4.77 -9.35
C LEU A 355 -21.94 -4.82 -9.72
N ILE A 356 -22.56 -5.99 -9.71
CA ILE A 356 -23.99 -6.17 -9.97
C ILE A 356 -24.82 -5.32 -8.99
N LYS A 357 -24.55 -5.38 -7.68
CA LYS A 357 -25.28 -4.56 -6.69
C LYS A 357 -25.12 -3.07 -6.94
N LYS A 358 -23.92 -2.64 -7.37
CA LYS A 358 -23.65 -1.24 -7.69
C LYS A 358 -24.42 -0.82 -8.95
N LEU A 359 -24.37 -1.62 -10.00
CA LEU A 359 -25.10 -1.37 -11.23
C LEU A 359 -26.62 -1.41 -11.03
N GLU A 360 -27.14 -2.29 -10.19
CA GLU A 360 -28.59 -2.35 -9.86
C GLU A 360 -29.06 -1.07 -9.14
N ARG A 361 -28.25 -0.48 -8.27
CA ARG A 361 -28.56 0.81 -7.63
C ARG A 361 -28.51 1.95 -8.65
N GLU A 362 -27.45 2.02 -9.43
CA GLU A 362 -27.30 3.04 -10.46
C GLU A 362 -28.43 3.00 -11.47
N MET A 363 -28.80 1.81 -11.95
CA MET A 363 -29.94 1.62 -12.84
C MET A 363 -31.24 2.22 -12.28
N LYS A 364 -31.49 2.02 -10.96
CA LYS A 364 -32.69 2.61 -10.32
C LYS A 364 -32.59 4.11 -10.25
N THR A 365 -31.43 4.65 -9.88
CA THR A 365 -31.21 6.12 -9.80
C THR A 365 -31.39 6.76 -11.17
N GLN A 366 -30.84 6.18 -12.23
CA GLN A 366 -31.01 6.68 -13.61
C GLN A 366 -32.46 6.59 -14.09
N ALA A 367 -33.18 5.51 -13.72
CA ALA A 367 -34.60 5.40 -14.01
C ALA A 367 -35.46 6.43 -13.27
N GLU A 368 -35.15 6.74 -12.01
CA GLU A 368 -35.81 7.80 -11.22
C GLU A 368 -35.54 9.20 -11.80
N GLN A 369 -34.36 9.40 -12.38
CA GLN A 369 -33.97 10.64 -13.10
C GLN A 369 -34.48 10.70 -14.54
N MET A 370 -35.33 9.72 -14.96
CA MET A 370 -35.88 9.57 -16.31
C MET A 370 -34.82 9.36 -17.43
N ASN A 371 -33.60 8.99 -17.07
CA ASN A 371 -32.55 8.62 -18.03
C ASN A 371 -32.66 7.13 -18.41
N PHE A 372 -33.70 6.83 -19.17
CA PHE A 372 -34.07 5.44 -19.48
C PHE A 372 -33.05 4.75 -20.40
N GLU A 373 -32.37 5.45 -21.29
CA GLU A 373 -31.37 4.89 -22.19
C GLU A 373 -30.20 4.29 -21.39
N LEU A 374 -29.63 5.08 -20.49
CA LEU A 374 -28.56 4.61 -19.60
C LEU A 374 -29.05 3.50 -18.64
N ALA A 375 -30.27 3.61 -18.11
CA ALA A 375 -30.82 2.55 -17.25
C ALA A 375 -30.98 1.22 -18.01
N ILE A 376 -31.35 1.25 -19.28
CA ILE A 376 -31.43 0.07 -20.17
C ILE A 376 -30.04 -0.51 -20.43
N ALA A 377 -29.04 0.33 -20.77
CA ALA A 377 -27.67 -0.11 -20.99
C ALA A 377 -27.10 -0.80 -19.72
N ILE A 378 -27.31 -0.22 -18.55
CA ILE A 378 -26.90 -0.83 -17.26
C ILE A 378 -27.60 -2.16 -17.02
N ARG A 379 -28.90 -2.24 -17.25
CA ARG A 379 -29.67 -3.49 -17.10
C ARG A 379 -29.13 -4.62 -17.98
N ASP A 380 -28.84 -4.29 -19.23
CA ASP A 380 -28.38 -5.29 -20.20
C ASP A 380 -26.96 -5.74 -19.87
N LYS A 381 -26.13 -4.85 -19.32
CA LYS A 381 -24.81 -5.19 -18.79
C LYS A 381 -24.89 -6.10 -17.57
N ILE A 382 -25.82 -5.84 -16.64
CA ILE A 382 -26.07 -6.72 -15.49
C ILE A 382 -26.44 -8.14 -15.96
N LYS A 383 -27.23 -8.27 -17.01
CA LYS A 383 -27.57 -9.59 -17.58
C LYS A 383 -26.34 -10.30 -18.14
N GLN A 384 -25.45 -9.60 -18.84
CA GLN A 384 -24.20 -10.14 -19.35
C GLN A 384 -23.26 -10.63 -18.21
N ILE A 385 -23.20 -9.91 -17.10
CA ILE A 385 -22.34 -10.28 -15.97
C ILE A 385 -22.92 -11.49 -15.21
N LYS A 386 -24.26 -11.68 -15.25
CA LYS A 386 -24.95 -12.80 -14.59
C LYS A 386 -24.97 -14.08 -15.44
N SER A 387 -24.81 -13.97 -16.76
CA SER A 387 -24.66 -15.11 -17.67
C SER A 387 -23.27 -15.73 -17.58
#